data_315208acee5ce3222eb1a720f99c6a81
#
_entry.id   315208acee5ce3222eb1a720f99c6a81
#
_cell.length_a   1.000
_cell.length_b   1.000
_cell.length_c   1.000
_cell.angle_alpha   90.00
_cell.angle_beta   90.00
_cell.angle_gamma   90.00
#
_symmetry.space_group_name_H-M   'P 1'
#
loop_
_entity.id
_entity.type
_entity.pdbx_description
1 polymer ?
#
loop_
_entity_poly.entity_id
_entity_poly.type
_entity_poly.pdbx_seq_one_letter_code
_entity_poly.pdbx_strand_id
1 'polypeptide(L)'
;NGMGRRRGGFRLDWYRPNLSVLHFGAGNEANLHVFAIPVNALRTRVMTVRRLGPETDAIDWSRRQAGIDNVILSEDRAVVESQPGPVPDSGEEISVATDAPSIAFRRWYQQLMRES
;
A
#
# COMPACT_ATOMS: atom_id res chain seq x y z
N ASN A 1 0.31 -14.65 -0.57
CA ASN A 1 1.36 -13.63 -0.29
C ASN A 1 2.04 -13.26 -1.60
N GLY A 2 1.75 -12.05 -2.08
CA GLY A 2 2.45 -11.49 -3.24
C GLY A 2 3.77 -10.88 -2.77
N MET A 3 4.91 -11.48 -3.13
CA MET A 3 6.23 -10.88 -2.92
C MET A 3 6.57 -9.97 -4.10
N GLY A 4 6.72 -8.67 -3.85
CA GLY A 4 7.26 -7.71 -4.81
C GLY A 4 8.79 -7.81 -4.91
N ARG A 5 9.33 -7.67 -6.13
CA ARG A 5 10.79 -7.71 -6.37
C ARG A 5 11.50 -6.48 -5.82
N ARG A 6 12.70 -6.70 -5.25
CA ARG A 6 13.63 -5.65 -4.81
C ARG A 6 14.13 -4.82 -6.00
N ARG A 7 13.94 -3.52 -5.93
CA ARG A 7 14.81 -2.53 -6.57
C ARG A 7 15.24 -1.54 -5.51
N GLY A 8 16.56 -1.38 -5.32
CA GLY A 8 17.10 -0.29 -4.49
C GLY A 8 16.76 -0.32 -3.01
N GLY A 9 16.72 -1.49 -2.35
CA GLY A 9 16.46 -1.56 -0.90
C GLY A 9 15.00 -1.37 -0.47
N PHE A 10 14.08 -1.44 -1.42
CA PHE A 10 12.66 -1.33 -1.19
C PHE A 10 11.95 -2.66 -1.50
N ARG A 11 11.09 -3.12 -0.58
CA ARG A 11 10.24 -4.30 -0.77
C ARG A 11 8.82 -3.98 -0.36
N LEU A 12 7.85 -4.38 -1.18
CA LEU A 12 6.43 -4.31 -0.88
C LEU A 12 5.86 -5.72 -0.72
N ASP A 13 5.27 -5.99 0.43
CA ASP A 13 4.51 -7.21 0.70
C ASP A 13 3.03 -6.84 0.90
N TRP A 14 2.15 -7.68 0.37
CA TRP A 14 0.71 -7.56 0.61
C TRP A 14 0.20 -8.73 1.43
N TYR A 15 -0.63 -8.44 2.43
CA TYR A 15 -1.27 -9.40 3.32
C TYR A 15 -2.79 -9.23 3.26
N ARG A 16 -3.50 -10.34 3.18
CA ARG A 16 -4.97 -10.34 3.21
C ARG A 16 -5.49 -9.82 4.54
N PRO A 17 -6.60 -9.11 4.54
CA PRO A 17 -7.37 -8.67 3.36
C PRO A 17 -6.86 -7.35 2.77
N ASN A 18 -6.24 -6.47 3.56
CA ASN A 18 -6.10 -5.05 3.24
C ASN A 18 -4.83 -4.40 3.77
N LEU A 19 -3.80 -5.16 4.09
CA LEU A 19 -2.53 -4.67 4.61
C LEU A 19 -1.44 -4.73 3.54
N SER A 20 -0.82 -3.59 3.27
CA SER A 20 0.43 -3.50 2.52
C SER A 20 1.56 -3.09 3.46
N VAL A 21 2.72 -3.73 3.35
CA VAL A 21 3.90 -3.43 4.16
C VAL A 21 5.06 -3.06 3.24
N LEU A 22 5.52 -1.83 3.39
CA LEU A 22 6.69 -1.32 2.69
C LEU A 22 7.89 -1.45 3.63
N HIS A 23 8.93 -2.11 3.15
CA HIS A 23 10.18 -2.30 3.87
C HIS A 23 11.25 -1.40 3.29
N PHE A 24 11.92 -0.66 4.14
CA PHE A 24 12.99 0.28 3.80
C PHE A 24 14.31 -0.15 4.43
N GLY A 25 15.41 0.17 3.75
CA GLY A 25 16.75 -0.15 4.22
C GLY A 25 17.21 -1.56 3.84
N ALA A 26 18.50 -1.80 3.94
CA ALA A 26 19.14 -3.06 3.56
C ALA A 26 18.76 -4.23 4.48
N GLY A 27 18.53 -3.94 5.76
CA GLY A 27 18.13 -4.91 6.80
C GLY A 27 16.64 -4.92 7.14
N ASN A 28 15.80 -4.18 6.39
CA ASN A 28 14.38 -3.98 6.72
C ASN A 28 14.15 -3.37 8.11
N GLU A 29 15.05 -2.46 8.53
CA GLU A 29 15.00 -1.84 9.85
C GLU A 29 13.77 -0.97 10.05
N ALA A 30 13.26 -0.37 8.98
CA ALA A 30 12.07 0.47 9.00
C ALA A 30 10.96 -0.09 8.12
N ASN A 31 9.72 0.00 8.59
CA ASN A 31 8.55 -0.47 7.85
C ASN A 31 7.43 0.56 7.90
N LEU A 32 6.70 0.67 6.79
CA LEU A 32 5.42 1.38 6.73
C LEU A 32 4.31 0.36 6.48
N HIS A 33 3.40 0.25 7.44
CA HIS A 33 2.18 -0.54 7.30
C HIS A 33 1.06 0.38 6.82
N VAL A 34 0.42 0.01 5.74
CA VAL A 34 -0.70 0.73 5.13
C VAL A 34 -1.93 -0.16 5.15
N PHE A 35 -2.94 0.23 5.90
CA PHE A 35 -4.23 -0.45 5.98
C PHE A 35 -5.24 0.30 5.11
N ALA A 36 -5.80 -0.37 4.11
CA ALA A 36 -6.91 0.13 3.30
C ALA A 36 -8.23 -0.46 3.83
N ILE A 37 -8.95 0.30 4.64
CA ILE A 37 -10.15 -0.15 5.37
C ILE A 37 -11.39 0.26 4.57
N PRO A 38 -12.13 -0.68 3.94
CA PRO A 38 -13.34 -0.36 3.22
C PRO A 38 -14.43 0.13 4.19
N VAL A 39 -15.03 1.27 3.89
CA VAL A 39 -16.16 1.83 4.64
C VAL A 39 -17.47 1.52 3.91
N ASN A 40 -17.49 1.70 2.60
CA ASN A 40 -18.58 1.33 1.69
C ASN A 40 -18.04 1.20 0.26
N ALA A 41 -18.90 0.98 -0.72
CA ALA A 41 -18.51 0.77 -2.12
C ALA A 41 -17.70 1.92 -2.75
N LEU A 42 -17.84 3.15 -2.22
CA LEU A 42 -17.20 4.35 -2.77
C LEU A 42 -16.22 5.01 -1.81
N ARG A 43 -16.02 4.44 -0.63
CA ARG A 43 -15.22 5.08 0.41
C ARG A 43 -14.32 4.08 1.13
N THR A 44 -13.04 4.39 1.17
CA THR A 44 -12.01 3.64 1.91
C THR A 44 -11.30 4.57 2.88
N ARG A 45 -11.07 4.10 4.09
CA ARG A 45 -10.19 4.78 5.06
C ARG A 45 -8.80 4.20 4.96
N VAL A 46 -7.80 5.05 4.82
CA VAL A 46 -6.39 4.63 4.87
C VAL A 46 -5.83 4.95 6.25
N MET A 47 -5.20 3.96 6.87
CA MET A 47 -4.43 4.12 8.11
C MET A 47 -3.00 3.68 7.88
N THR A 48 -2.07 4.42 8.43
CA THR A 48 -0.64 4.10 8.34
C THR A 48 -0.04 3.93 9.73
N VAL A 49 0.79 2.90 9.88
CA VAL A 49 1.61 2.67 11.07
C VAL A 49 3.05 2.50 10.63
N ARG A 50 3.95 3.27 11.21
CA ARG A 50 5.35 3.23 10.87
C ARG A 50 6.18 2.64 12.01
N ARG A 51 6.99 1.65 11.69
CA ARG A 51 8.03 1.13 12.59
C ARG A 51 9.36 1.75 12.20
N LEU A 52 10.04 2.31 13.16
CA LEU A 52 11.37 2.92 13.02
C LEU A 52 12.46 1.97 13.50
N GLY A 53 13.67 2.14 13.00
CA GLY A 53 14.83 1.42 13.51
C GLY A 53 15.17 1.82 14.95
N PRO A 54 15.92 0.99 15.69
CA PRO A 54 16.20 1.18 17.12
C PRO A 54 17.01 2.45 17.42
N GLU A 55 17.78 2.93 16.46
CA GLU A 55 18.60 4.14 16.59
C GLU A 55 17.85 5.43 16.24
N THR A 56 16.56 5.34 15.92
CA THR A 56 15.76 6.49 15.46
C THR A 56 14.97 7.06 16.63
N ASP A 57 15.19 8.35 16.93
CA ASP A 57 14.31 9.10 17.84
C ASP A 57 12.95 9.29 17.18
N ALA A 58 11.92 8.62 17.73
CA ALA A 58 10.57 8.60 17.16
C ALA A 58 9.90 9.99 17.17
N ILE A 59 10.17 10.82 18.19
CA ILE A 59 9.55 12.14 18.31
C ILE A 59 10.16 13.07 17.28
N ASP A 60 11.47 13.09 17.19
CA ASP A 60 12.19 13.96 16.25
C ASP A 60 11.92 13.56 14.80
N TRP A 61 11.85 12.25 14.55
CA TRP A 61 11.48 11.71 13.25
C TRP A 61 10.06 12.12 12.87
N SER A 62 9.08 11.94 13.76
CA SER A 62 7.67 12.27 13.46
C SER A 62 7.45 13.74 13.17
N ARG A 63 8.16 14.65 13.86
CA ARG A 63 8.10 16.09 13.57
C ARG A 63 8.59 16.43 12.18
N ARG A 64 9.68 15.80 11.74
CA ARG A 64 10.27 16.05 10.40
C ARG A 64 9.42 15.42 9.30
N GLN A 65 8.87 14.26 9.54
CA GLN A 65 8.18 13.47 8.52
C GLN A 65 6.70 13.83 8.33
N ALA A 66 6.04 14.38 9.35
CA ALA A 66 4.60 14.64 9.30
C ALA A 66 4.19 15.53 8.11
N GLY A 67 4.99 16.53 7.77
CA GLY A 67 4.74 17.39 6.61
C GLY A 67 4.90 16.65 5.28
N ILE A 68 5.91 15.81 5.17
CA ILE A 68 6.21 15.01 3.96
C ILE A 68 5.12 13.98 3.73
N ASP A 69 4.74 13.23 4.77
CA ASP A 69 3.69 12.22 4.70
C ASP A 69 2.35 12.83 4.28
N ASN A 70 2.00 14.00 4.81
CA ASN A 70 0.77 14.69 4.44
C ASN A 70 0.76 15.11 2.96
N VAL A 71 1.87 15.57 2.40
CA VAL A 71 1.98 15.95 0.98
C VAL A 71 1.83 14.69 0.11
N ILE A 72 2.60 13.63 0.39
CA ILE A 72 2.56 12.38 -0.38
C ILE A 72 1.15 11.77 -0.35
N LEU A 73 0.54 11.66 0.82
CA LEU A 73 -0.81 11.10 0.95
C LEU A 73 -1.86 11.96 0.25
N SER A 74 -1.69 13.29 0.21
CA SER A 74 -2.60 14.17 -0.50
C SER A 74 -2.49 14.03 -2.01
N GLU A 75 -1.27 13.87 -2.53
CA GLU A 75 -1.02 13.62 -3.95
C GLU A 75 -1.57 12.27 -4.39
N ASP A 76 -1.28 11.21 -3.64
CA ASP A 76 -1.80 9.86 -3.88
C ASP A 76 -3.33 9.83 -3.84
N ARG A 77 -3.92 10.52 -2.88
CA ARG A 77 -5.37 10.64 -2.75
C ARG A 77 -5.98 11.29 -3.99
N ALA A 78 -5.41 12.39 -4.47
CA ALA A 78 -5.91 13.09 -5.66
C ALA A 78 -5.88 12.18 -6.90
N VAL A 79 -4.83 11.37 -7.06
CA VAL A 79 -4.72 10.39 -8.16
C VAL A 79 -5.78 9.30 -8.04
N VAL A 80 -5.94 8.71 -6.86
CA VAL A 80 -6.94 7.64 -6.63
C VAL A 80 -8.36 8.15 -6.82
N GLU A 81 -8.68 9.34 -6.29
CA GLU A 81 -10.02 9.94 -6.41
C GLU A 81 -10.35 10.40 -7.85
N SER A 82 -9.33 10.61 -8.70
CA SER A 82 -9.54 10.95 -10.11
C SER A 82 -9.90 9.76 -10.98
N GLN A 83 -9.72 8.53 -10.50
CA GLN A 83 -10.04 7.32 -11.25
C GLN A 83 -11.55 7.06 -11.24
N PRO A 84 -12.16 6.75 -12.39
CA PRO A 84 -13.59 6.50 -12.47
C PRO A 84 -13.95 5.10 -11.95
N GLY A 85 -14.82 5.07 -10.95
CA GLY A 85 -15.53 3.86 -10.55
C GLY A 85 -14.72 2.82 -9.75
N PRO A 86 -15.33 1.67 -9.51
CA PRO A 86 -14.70 0.55 -8.84
C PRO A 86 -13.56 -0.05 -9.68
N VAL A 87 -12.71 -0.85 -9.04
CA VAL A 87 -11.60 -1.54 -9.71
C VAL A 87 -12.11 -2.29 -10.94
N PRO A 88 -11.60 -2.00 -12.15
CA PRO A 88 -12.05 -2.66 -13.37
C PRO A 88 -11.68 -4.15 -13.39
N ASP A 89 -12.35 -4.91 -14.25
CA ASP A 89 -11.97 -6.30 -14.52
C ASP A 89 -10.54 -6.38 -15.07
N SER A 90 -9.84 -7.46 -14.75
CA SER A 90 -8.40 -7.64 -15.02
C SER A 90 -7.99 -7.55 -16.49
N GLY A 91 -8.95 -7.56 -17.44
CA GLY A 91 -8.69 -7.41 -18.87
C GLY A 91 -8.56 -5.97 -19.36
N GLU A 92 -8.90 -4.99 -18.52
CA GLU A 92 -8.88 -3.56 -18.89
C GLU A 92 -7.61 -2.84 -18.48
N GLU A 93 -6.70 -3.53 -17.77
CA GLU A 93 -5.46 -2.93 -17.27
C GLU A 93 -4.22 -3.60 -17.82
N ILE A 94 -3.20 -2.78 -18.07
CA ILE A 94 -1.87 -3.22 -18.47
C ILE A 94 -1.02 -3.33 -17.20
N SER A 95 -0.63 -4.55 -16.84
CA SER A 95 0.22 -4.82 -15.67
C SER A 95 1.66 -5.10 -16.07
N VAL A 96 2.60 -4.64 -15.28
CA VAL A 96 4.03 -4.89 -15.44
C VAL A 96 4.56 -5.77 -14.29
N ALA A 97 5.79 -6.27 -14.40
CA ALA A 97 6.35 -7.21 -13.42
C ALA A 97 6.44 -6.67 -11.97
N THR A 98 6.46 -5.36 -11.80
CA THR A 98 6.45 -4.68 -10.48
C THR A 98 5.08 -4.70 -9.80
N ASP A 99 4.02 -5.02 -10.53
CA ASP A 99 2.64 -5.00 -10.05
C ASP A 99 2.20 -6.32 -9.41
N ALA A 100 3.14 -7.23 -9.14
CA ALA A 100 2.84 -8.54 -8.58
C ALA A 100 1.94 -8.52 -7.31
N PRO A 101 2.13 -7.62 -6.34
CA PRO A 101 1.22 -7.51 -5.19
C PRO A 101 -0.19 -7.10 -5.59
N SER A 102 -0.35 -6.16 -6.51
CA SER A 102 -1.64 -5.70 -7.01
C SER A 102 -2.38 -6.79 -7.79
N ILE A 103 -1.65 -7.55 -8.61
CA ILE A 103 -2.20 -8.70 -9.34
C ILE A 103 -2.66 -9.79 -8.37
N ALA A 104 -1.87 -10.08 -7.33
CA ALA A 104 -2.24 -11.06 -6.30
C ALA A 104 -3.50 -10.64 -5.53
N PHE A 105 -3.60 -9.36 -5.14
CA PHE A 105 -4.80 -8.80 -4.52
C PHE A 105 -6.03 -8.95 -5.41
N ARG A 106 -5.95 -8.57 -6.70
CA ARG A 106 -7.07 -8.63 -7.63
C ARG A 106 -7.58 -10.04 -7.85
N ARG A 107 -6.69 -10.99 -8.03
CA ARG A 107 -7.06 -12.41 -8.16
C ARG A 107 -7.81 -12.91 -6.94
N TRP A 108 -7.30 -12.61 -5.76
CA TRP A 108 -7.96 -12.97 -4.51
C TRP A 108 -9.32 -12.28 -4.37
N TYR A 109 -9.41 -10.98 -4.66
CA TYR A 109 -10.66 -10.23 -4.56
C TYR A 109 -11.72 -10.73 -5.54
N GLN A 110 -11.36 -10.99 -6.77
CA GLN A 110 -12.26 -11.58 -7.78
C GLN A 110 -12.76 -12.96 -7.37
N GLN A 111 -11.90 -13.80 -6.78
CA GLN A 111 -12.31 -15.09 -6.25
C GLN A 111 -13.33 -14.91 -5.12
N LEU A 112 -13.06 -14.03 -4.16
CA LEU A 112 -13.97 -13.72 -3.05
C LEU A 112 -15.34 -13.26 -3.55
N MET A 113 -15.38 -12.41 -4.56
CA MET A 113 -16.63 -11.90 -5.15
C MET A 113 -17.43 -12.98 -5.88
N ARG A 114 -16.78 -14.00 -6.44
CA ARG A 114 -17.47 -15.15 -7.05
C ARG A 114 -18.05 -16.12 -6.05
N GLU A 115 -17.43 -16.22 -4.86
CA GLU A 115 -17.86 -17.11 -3.77
C GLU A 115 -18.96 -16.48 -2.89
N SER A 116 -19.19 -15.19 -3.06
CA SER A 116 -20.23 -14.43 -2.35
C SER A 116 -21.54 -14.42 -3.11
#